data_cae289eb0764e74e590a43c1cbacac38
#
_entry.id   cae289eb0764e74e590a43c1cbacac38
#
_cell.length_a   1.000
_cell.length_b   1.000
_cell.length_c   1.000
_cell.angle_alpha   90.00
_cell.angle_beta   90.00
_cell.angle_gamma   90.00
#
_symmetry.space_group_name_H-M   'P 1'
#
loop_
_entity.id
_entity.type
_entity.pdbx_description
1 polymer ?
#
loop_
_entity_poly.entity_id
_entity_poly.type
_entity_poly.pdbx_seq_one_letter_code
_entity_poly.pdbx_strand_id
1 'polypeptide(L)'
;MRGDAPKKKRRRTTGKNADPDALRALVVAYHSLVTRLIAPHLADHVPCDEIFFQASPALRVHAPSAHAAGNRHRDSGYGHQASQVNFWLPLAPAFGTNTLHVENLRGDGRTAPLEGDFGVVHRFWGHELYHHTLPNDTPATRVSLDFRAVPGPHFDDTQAAFFEGGYYARARRAADGWAVVLPEGHTLLRGNQAG
;
A
#
# COMPACT_ATOMS: atom_id res chain seq x y z
N MET A 1 30.45 -16.42 23.30
CA MET A 1 29.56 -15.25 23.35
C MET A 1 29.80 -14.43 22.08
N ARG A 2 28.90 -14.44 21.08
CA ARG A 2 29.02 -13.60 19.88
C ARG A 2 28.07 -12.43 20.10
N GLY A 3 28.66 -11.21 20.26
CA GLY A 3 27.90 -9.98 20.48
C GLY A 3 27.09 -9.62 19.22
N ASP A 4 25.80 -9.43 19.40
CA ASP A 4 24.91 -8.87 18.36
C ASP A 4 25.35 -7.44 18.00
N ALA A 5 25.72 -7.26 16.75
CA ALA A 5 26.00 -5.92 16.22
C ALA A 5 24.70 -5.10 16.21
N PRO A 6 24.74 -3.82 16.60
CA PRO A 6 23.53 -2.99 16.65
C PRO A 6 22.93 -2.83 15.25
N LYS A 7 21.66 -3.22 15.09
CA LYS A 7 20.89 -3.02 13.86
C LYS A 7 20.84 -1.52 13.54
N LYS A 8 21.55 -1.08 12.50
CA LYS A 8 21.46 0.29 11.98
C LYS A 8 20.00 0.59 11.65
N LYS A 9 19.36 1.49 12.41
CA LYS A 9 18.06 2.06 12.07
C LYS A 9 18.15 2.67 10.66
N ARG A 10 17.42 2.09 9.70
CA ARG A 10 17.25 2.67 8.36
C ARG A 10 16.67 4.07 8.54
N ARG A 11 17.42 5.12 8.21
CA ARG A 11 16.89 6.50 8.16
C ARG A 11 15.73 6.50 7.18
N ARG A 12 14.51 6.63 7.69
CA ARG A 12 13.39 7.08 6.85
C ARG A 12 13.82 8.46 6.32
N THR A 13 14.06 8.56 5.05
CA THR A 13 14.12 9.86 4.36
C THR A 13 12.72 10.43 4.41
N THR A 14 12.39 11.13 5.49
CA THR A 14 11.25 12.03 5.50
C THR A 14 11.56 13.08 4.45
N GLY A 15 10.67 13.21 3.47
CA GLY A 15 10.86 14.08 2.30
C GLY A 15 10.92 15.57 2.63
N LYS A 16 11.98 15.97 3.33
CA LYS A 16 12.27 17.36 3.66
C LYS A 16 12.42 18.26 2.43
N ASN A 17 12.49 17.67 1.23
CA ASN A 17 12.62 18.36 -0.06
C ASN A 17 11.52 17.96 -1.06
N ALA A 18 10.45 17.30 -0.62
CA ALA A 18 9.32 17.03 -1.51
C ALA A 18 8.53 18.32 -1.74
N ASP A 19 8.20 18.61 -3.00
CA ASP A 19 7.28 19.66 -3.36
C ASP A 19 5.92 19.43 -2.67
N PRO A 20 5.45 20.33 -1.82
CA PRO A 20 4.17 20.17 -1.12
C PRO A 20 2.97 20.03 -2.06
N ASP A 21 2.99 20.69 -3.21
CA ASP A 21 1.89 20.62 -4.17
C ASP A 21 1.90 19.29 -4.92
N ALA A 22 3.06 18.75 -5.28
CA ALA A 22 3.19 17.41 -5.85
C ALA A 22 2.74 16.33 -4.86
N LEU A 23 3.10 16.46 -3.57
CA LEU A 23 2.64 15.53 -2.54
C LEU A 23 1.11 15.59 -2.36
N ARG A 24 0.54 16.79 -2.37
CA ARG A 24 -0.90 17.00 -2.31
C ARG A 24 -1.61 16.36 -3.50
N ALA A 25 -1.10 16.59 -4.72
CA ALA A 25 -1.66 15.98 -5.93
C ALA A 25 -1.63 14.45 -5.87
N LEU A 26 -0.55 13.86 -5.36
CA LEU A 26 -0.45 12.41 -5.15
C LEU A 26 -1.52 11.90 -4.17
N VAL A 27 -1.73 12.59 -3.04
CA VAL A 27 -2.75 12.19 -2.05
C VAL A 27 -4.16 12.29 -2.65
N VAL A 28 -4.47 13.35 -3.39
CA VAL A 28 -5.76 13.50 -4.08
C VAL A 28 -5.98 12.38 -5.10
N ALA A 29 -4.97 12.08 -5.92
CA ALA A 29 -5.03 10.99 -6.89
C ALA A 29 -5.21 9.62 -6.20
N TYR A 30 -4.50 9.39 -5.09
CA TYR A 30 -4.63 8.19 -4.29
C TYR A 30 -6.04 8.03 -3.69
N HIS A 31 -6.60 9.09 -3.11
CA HIS A 31 -7.97 9.06 -2.59
C HIS A 31 -9.00 8.82 -3.70
N SER A 32 -8.78 9.40 -4.88
CA SER A 32 -9.60 9.12 -6.06
C SER A 32 -9.52 7.65 -6.49
N LEU A 33 -8.32 7.06 -6.48
CA LEU A 33 -8.15 5.62 -6.73
C LEU A 33 -8.94 4.78 -5.73
N VAL A 34 -8.84 5.12 -4.43
CA VAL A 34 -9.55 4.39 -3.37
C VAL A 34 -11.07 4.49 -3.57
N THR A 35 -11.61 5.69 -3.76
CA THR A 35 -13.07 5.90 -3.83
C THR A 35 -13.69 5.41 -5.14
N ARG A 36 -12.96 5.47 -6.26
CA ARG A 36 -13.49 5.13 -7.59
C ARG A 36 -13.25 3.68 -7.99
N LEU A 37 -12.23 3.03 -7.44
CA LEU A 37 -11.85 1.68 -7.82
C LEU A 37 -11.83 0.72 -6.63
N ILE A 38 -11.07 1.03 -5.58
CA ILE A 38 -10.78 0.06 -4.52
C ILE A 38 -12.00 -0.20 -3.63
N ALA A 39 -12.68 0.85 -3.17
CA ALA A 39 -13.83 0.71 -2.29
C ALA A 39 -15.03 0.02 -3.01
N PRO A 40 -15.43 0.40 -4.23
CA PRO A 40 -16.41 -0.36 -4.99
C PRO A 40 -16.02 -1.83 -5.16
N HIS A 41 -14.78 -2.09 -5.61
CA HIS A 41 -14.28 -3.45 -5.82
C HIS A 41 -14.33 -4.31 -4.56
N LEU A 42 -13.95 -3.77 -3.39
CA LEU A 42 -14.03 -4.51 -2.14
C LEU A 42 -15.49 -4.75 -1.72
N ALA A 43 -16.37 -3.76 -1.89
CA ALA A 43 -17.78 -3.85 -1.55
C ALA A 43 -18.55 -4.84 -2.43
N ASP A 44 -18.12 -5.08 -3.66
CA ASP A 44 -18.67 -6.11 -4.55
C ASP A 44 -18.36 -7.54 -4.05
N HIS A 45 -17.27 -7.71 -3.28
CA HIS A 45 -16.86 -9.00 -2.70
C HIS A 45 -17.34 -9.19 -1.27
N VAL A 46 -17.37 -8.10 -0.50
CA VAL A 46 -17.83 -8.07 0.89
C VAL A 46 -18.81 -6.90 1.00
N PRO A 47 -20.15 -7.17 0.98
CA PRO A 47 -21.15 -6.12 1.07
C PRO A 47 -20.94 -5.22 2.29
N CYS A 48 -20.66 -3.94 2.04
CA CYS A 48 -20.40 -2.96 3.08
C CYS A 48 -20.57 -1.52 2.56
N ASP A 49 -20.75 -0.59 3.48
CA ASP A 49 -20.86 0.84 3.21
C ASP A 49 -19.67 1.65 3.74
N GLU A 50 -18.67 0.96 4.28
CA GLU A 50 -17.45 1.55 4.82
C GLU A 50 -16.24 0.69 4.51
N ILE A 51 -15.14 1.34 4.14
CA ILE A 51 -13.82 0.73 3.93
C ILE A 51 -12.80 1.50 4.75
N PHE A 52 -11.97 0.80 5.49
CA PHE A 52 -10.78 1.36 6.13
C PHE A 52 -9.58 1.12 5.21
N PHE A 53 -8.75 2.12 5.02
CA PHE A 53 -7.60 2.02 4.14
C PHE A 53 -6.40 2.77 4.69
N GLN A 54 -5.21 2.37 4.33
CA GLN A 54 -3.98 3.04 4.74
C GLN A 54 -4.00 4.50 4.25
N ALA A 55 -3.99 5.46 5.18
CA ALA A 55 -4.18 6.88 4.87
C ALA A 55 -3.12 7.44 3.91
N SER A 56 -1.89 6.95 4.02
CA SER A 56 -0.78 7.33 3.13
C SER A 56 -0.19 6.08 2.50
N PRO A 57 -0.23 5.91 1.18
CA PRO A 57 0.38 4.77 0.52
C PRO A 57 1.90 4.81 0.67
N ALA A 58 2.53 3.66 0.66
CA ALA A 58 3.98 3.58 0.62
C ALA A 58 4.47 3.76 -0.82
N LEU A 59 5.21 4.83 -1.09
CA LEU A 59 5.92 5.01 -2.35
C LEU A 59 7.24 4.23 -2.30
N ARG A 60 7.43 3.33 -3.25
CA ARG A 60 8.62 2.49 -3.36
C ARG A 60 9.37 2.76 -4.65
N VAL A 61 10.69 2.97 -4.52
CA VAL A 61 11.61 3.09 -5.65
C VAL A 61 12.58 1.92 -5.58
N HIS A 62 12.69 1.17 -6.66
CA HIS A 62 13.60 0.03 -6.80
C HIS A 62 14.48 0.24 -8.02
N ALA A 63 15.60 0.91 -7.80
CA ALA A 63 16.61 1.11 -8.83
C ALA A 63 17.40 -0.19 -9.10
N PRO A 64 18.06 -0.32 -10.26
CA PRO A 64 19.04 -1.38 -10.50
C PRO A 64 20.02 -1.49 -9.32
N SER A 65 20.15 -2.68 -8.75
CA SER A 65 20.91 -2.90 -7.52
C SER A 65 21.20 -4.38 -7.30
N ALA A 66 22.39 -4.69 -6.79
CA ALA A 66 22.74 -6.03 -6.33
C ALA A 66 22.03 -6.44 -5.03
N HIS A 67 21.22 -5.55 -4.43
CA HIS A 67 20.52 -5.79 -3.16
C HIS A 67 19.01 -5.68 -3.36
N ALA A 68 18.26 -6.61 -2.77
CA ALA A 68 16.83 -6.55 -2.71
C ALA A 68 16.34 -5.32 -1.92
N ALA A 69 15.27 -4.68 -2.38
CA ALA A 69 14.67 -3.53 -1.69
C ALA A 69 13.78 -3.95 -0.51
N GLY A 70 13.23 -5.17 -0.51
CA GLY A 70 12.37 -5.71 0.53
C GLY A 70 12.68 -7.18 0.83
N ASN A 71 12.88 -7.51 2.10
CA ASN A 71 13.11 -8.88 2.55
C ASN A 71 11.81 -9.70 2.44
N ARG A 72 11.95 -11.02 2.33
CA ARG A 72 10.82 -11.96 2.33
C ARG A 72 10.12 -11.91 3.69
N HIS A 73 8.82 -11.61 3.68
CA HIS A 73 7.99 -11.52 4.88
C HIS A 73 6.51 -11.75 4.57
N ARG A 74 5.74 -11.93 5.64
CA ARG A 74 4.27 -11.80 5.66
C ARG A 74 3.90 -10.61 6.53
N ASP A 75 2.81 -9.95 6.23
CA ASP A 75 2.33 -8.82 7.01
C ASP A 75 1.87 -9.21 8.42
N SER A 76 1.45 -10.48 8.63
CA SER A 76 1.17 -11.03 9.97
C SER A 76 2.34 -10.89 10.94
N GLY A 77 3.57 -10.98 10.45
CA GLY A 77 4.78 -10.78 11.26
C GLY A 77 4.99 -9.34 11.76
N TYR A 78 4.20 -8.39 11.25
CA TYR A 78 4.25 -6.97 11.61
C TYR A 78 2.98 -6.47 12.30
N GLY A 79 2.09 -7.39 12.75
CA GLY A 79 0.87 -7.05 13.46
C GLY A 79 -0.28 -6.52 12.59
N HIS A 80 -0.20 -6.69 11.28
CA HIS A 80 -1.30 -6.31 10.38
C HIS A 80 -2.49 -7.25 10.55
N GLN A 81 -3.71 -6.72 10.36
CA GLN A 81 -4.96 -7.48 10.48
C GLN A 81 -5.05 -8.56 9.41
N ALA A 82 -5.61 -9.73 9.77
CA ALA A 82 -5.82 -10.83 8.83
C ALA A 82 -6.79 -10.49 7.69
N SER A 83 -7.71 -9.58 7.94
CA SER A 83 -8.71 -9.08 6.98
C SER A 83 -8.17 -8.07 5.97
N GLN A 84 -6.92 -7.64 6.10
CA GLN A 84 -6.32 -6.70 5.17
C GLN A 84 -6.07 -7.30 3.80
N VAL A 85 -6.48 -6.57 2.77
CA VAL A 85 -6.13 -6.82 1.37
C VAL A 85 -5.02 -5.86 0.97
N ASN A 86 -3.93 -6.38 0.44
CA ASN A 86 -2.82 -5.59 -0.09
C ASN A 86 -3.10 -5.23 -1.54
N PHE A 87 -2.83 -3.99 -1.87
CA PHE A 87 -2.86 -3.47 -3.23
C PHE A 87 -1.46 -2.98 -3.60
N TRP A 88 -1.02 -3.36 -4.79
CA TRP A 88 0.25 -2.93 -5.34
C TRP A 88 0.05 -2.39 -6.76
N LEU A 89 0.51 -1.18 -6.99
CA LEU A 89 0.31 -0.43 -8.22
C LEU A 89 1.66 0.05 -8.76
N PRO A 90 2.17 -0.50 -9.87
CA PRO A 90 3.34 0.05 -10.54
C PRO A 90 3.00 1.40 -11.20
N LEU A 91 3.89 2.38 -11.00
CA LEU A 91 3.87 3.69 -11.64
C LEU A 91 4.89 3.79 -12.77
N ALA A 92 5.62 2.71 -13.02
CA ALA A 92 6.53 2.50 -14.14
C ALA A 92 6.49 1.01 -14.48
N PRO A 93 6.87 0.58 -15.68
CA PRO A 93 6.83 -0.83 -16.06
C PRO A 93 7.54 -1.71 -15.05
N ALA A 94 6.86 -2.75 -14.59
CA ALA A 94 7.35 -3.75 -13.65
C ALA A 94 7.45 -5.10 -14.35
N PHE A 95 8.66 -5.63 -14.43
CA PHE A 95 8.97 -6.87 -15.12
C PHE A 95 10.22 -7.54 -14.55
N GLY A 96 10.34 -8.84 -14.71
CA GLY A 96 11.52 -9.58 -14.27
C GLY A 96 11.84 -9.36 -12.80
N THR A 97 13.08 -9.00 -12.49
CA THR A 97 13.57 -8.84 -11.11
C THR A 97 13.26 -7.49 -10.48
N ASN A 98 12.77 -6.50 -11.23
CA ASN A 98 12.41 -5.20 -10.63
C ASN A 98 11.04 -5.20 -9.95
N THR A 99 10.23 -6.25 -10.12
CA THR A 99 8.86 -6.35 -9.61
C THR A 99 8.77 -6.80 -8.16
N LEU A 100 7.56 -6.89 -7.62
CA LEU A 100 7.23 -7.56 -6.37
C LEU A 100 6.93 -9.04 -6.66
N HIS A 101 7.52 -9.93 -5.89
CA HIS A 101 7.26 -11.36 -5.95
C HIS A 101 6.36 -11.76 -4.81
N VAL A 102 5.26 -12.46 -5.10
CA VAL A 102 4.26 -12.91 -4.13
C VAL A 102 4.08 -14.41 -4.23
N GLU A 103 3.91 -15.07 -3.10
CA GLU A 103 3.65 -16.51 -3.01
C GLU A 103 2.33 -16.85 -3.74
N ASN A 104 2.35 -17.90 -4.57
CA ASN A 104 1.19 -18.28 -5.37
C ASN A 104 0.05 -18.84 -4.51
N LEU A 105 0.41 -19.73 -3.59
CA LEU A 105 -0.49 -20.35 -2.64
C LEU A 105 0.16 -20.33 -1.26
N ARG A 106 -0.66 -20.19 -0.22
CA ARG A 106 -0.18 -20.18 1.16
C ARG A 106 0.64 -21.43 1.47
N GLY A 107 1.90 -21.21 1.83
CA GLY A 107 2.81 -22.28 2.30
C GLY A 107 3.44 -23.13 1.21
N ASP A 108 3.23 -22.86 -0.08
CA ASP A 108 3.87 -23.61 -1.17
C ASP A 108 5.33 -23.17 -1.44
N GLY A 109 5.73 -22.04 -0.88
CA GLY A 109 7.08 -21.49 -1.01
C GLY A 109 7.43 -20.93 -2.39
N ARG A 110 6.60 -21.15 -3.40
CA ARG A 110 6.79 -20.67 -4.76
C ARG A 110 6.22 -19.26 -4.90
N THR A 111 6.99 -18.36 -5.49
CA THR A 111 6.55 -16.98 -5.73
C THR A 111 6.51 -16.69 -7.21
N ALA A 112 5.55 -15.84 -7.61
CA ALA A 112 5.46 -15.29 -8.96
C ALA A 112 5.67 -13.78 -8.95
N PRO A 113 6.23 -13.22 -10.03
CA PRO A 113 6.34 -11.78 -10.19
C PRO A 113 4.96 -11.16 -10.45
N LEU A 114 4.69 -10.01 -9.86
CA LEU A 114 3.55 -9.17 -10.20
C LEU A 114 3.97 -8.22 -11.33
N GLU A 115 3.91 -8.67 -12.56
CA GLU A 115 4.29 -7.88 -13.73
C GLU A 115 3.13 -7.01 -14.21
N GLY A 116 3.44 -5.84 -14.74
CA GLY A 116 2.43 -4.95 -15.30
C GLY A 116 2.98 -3.57 -15.62
N ASP A 117 2.25 -2.87 -16.47
CA ASP A 117 2.50 -1.48 -16.83
C ASP A 117 1.82 -0.52 -15.84
N PHE A 118 2.04 0.79 -16.06
CA PHE A 118 1.35 1.85 -15.33
C PHE A 118 -0.17 1.62 -15.35
N GLY A 119 -0.78 1.69 -14.17
CA GLY A 119 -2.24 1.58 -13.99
C GLY A 119 -2.77 0.16 -13.75
N VAL A 120 -1.93 -0.87 -13.86
CA VAL A 120 -2.33 -2.22 -13.43
C VAL A 120 -2.31 -2.30 -11.91
N VAL A 121 -3.45 -2.63 -11.29
CA VAL A 121 -3.55 -2.80 -9.85
C VAL A 121 -3.57 -4.28 -9.50
N HIS A 122 -2.56 -4.73 -8.80
CA HIS A 122 -2.52 -6.09 -8.25
C HIS A 122 -3.09 -6.10 -6.83
N ARG A 123 -3.86 -7.14 -6.50
CA ARG A 123 -4.28 -7.40 -5.12
C ARG A 123 -3.79 -8.77 -4.67
N PHE A 124 -3.41 -8.88 -3.39
CA PHE A 124 -3.00 -10.15 -2.78
C PHE A 124 -3.22 -10.11 -1.26
N TRP A 125 -3.21 -11.28 -0.63
CA TRP A 125 -3.40 -11.41 0.81
C TRP A 125 -2.05 -11.45 1.53
N GLY A 126 -1.42 -10.29 1.69
CA GLY A 126 -0.08 -10.15 2.25
C GLY A 126 0.06 -10.61 3.70
N HIS A 127 -1.05 -10.71 4.47
CA HIS A 127 -1.06 -11.29 5.80
C HIS A 127 -0.58 -12.75 5.79
N GLU A 128 -0.97 -13.54 4.78
CA GLU A 128 -0.69 -14.97 4.71
C GLU A 128 0.34 -15.35 3.63
N LEU A 129 0.45 -14.56 2.57
CA LEU A 129 1.34 -14.84 1.46
C LEU A 129 2.70 -14.17 1.66
N TYR A 130 3.77 -14.95 1.58
CA TYR A 130 5.11 -14.38 1.55
C TYR A 130 5.28 -13.49 0.32
N HIS A 131 5.88 -12.33 0.55
CA HIS A 131 6.21 -11.42 -0.53
C HIS A 131 7.56 -10.74 -0.29
N HIS A 132 8.24 -10.40 -1.38
CA HIS A 132 9.60 -9.84 -1.34
C HIS A 132 9.97 -9.24 -2.70
N THR A 133 11.12 -8.57 -2.72
CA THR A 133 11.79 -8.18 -3.97
C THR A 133 13.08 -8.96 -4.14
N LEU A 134 13.51 -9.14 -5.39
CA LEU A 134 14.83 -9.65 -5.73
C LEU A 134 15.82 -8.47 -5.89
N PRO A 135 17.14 -8.71 -5.97
CA PRO A 135 18.05 -7.75 -6.57
C PRO A 135 17.55 -7.35 -7.96
N ASN A 136 17.52 -6.06 -8.28
CA ASN A 136 17.06 -5.58 -9.57
C ASN A 136 18.21 -5.62 -10.57
N ASP A 137 18.26 -6.63 -11.41
CA ASP A 137 19.24 -6.79 -12.47
C ASP A 137 18.76 -6.25 -13.84
N THR A 138 17.55 -5.69 -13.89
CA THR A 138 17.04 -5.01 -15.08
C THR A 138 17.66 -3.61 -15.21
N PRO A 139 17.69 -3.02 -16.42
CA PRO A 139 18.17 -1.64 -16.61
C PRO A 139 17.19 -0.58 -16.11
N ALA A 140 15.98 -0.95 -15.63
CA ALA A 140 14.90 -0.05 -15.33
C ALA A 140 14.69 0.15 -13.82
N THR A 141 14.46 1.38 -13.41
CA THR A 141 13.99 1.70 -12.06
C THR A 141 12.47 1.51 -12.00
N ARG A 142 12.01 0.64 -11.12
CA ARG A 142 10.58 0.53 -10.80
C ARG A 142 10.19 1.56 -9.74
N VAL A 143 9.05 2.22 -9.97
CA VAL A 143 8.36 3.04 -8.98
C VAL A 143 6.98 2.42 -8.77
N SER A 144 6.54 2.27 -7.52
CA SER A 144 5.22 1.71 -7.22
C SER A 144 4.64 2.29 -5.93
N LEU A 145 3.32 2.23 -5.82
CA LEU A 145 2.60 2.40 -4.57
C LEU A 145 2.22 1.04 -4.00
N ASP A 146 2.30 0.89 -2.69
CA ASP A 146 1.65 -0.20 -1.96
C ASP A 146 0.82 0.36 -0.80
N PHE A 147 -0.33 -0.22 -0.59
CA PHE A 147 -1.24 0.15 0.48
C PHE A 147 -2.17 -1.02 0.83
N ARG A 148 -2.89 -0.88 1.92
CA ARG A 148 -3.80 -1.89 2.45
C ARG A 148 -5.17 -1.30 2.64
N ALA A 149 -6.20 -2.15 2.46
CA ALA A 149 -7.58 -1.80 2.77
C ALA A 149 -8.30 -2.96 3.43
N VAL A 150 -9.33 -2.65 4.22
CA VAL A 150 -10.14 -3.59 4.99
C VAL A 150 -11.62 -3.21 4.81
N PRO A 151 -12.49 -4.14 4.38
CA PRO A 151 -13.93 -3.93 4.43
C PRO A 151 -14.40 -3.68 5.87
N GLY A 152 -15.30 -2.71 6.07
CA GLY A 152 -15.76 -2.28 7.39
C GLY A 152 -16.20 -3.41 8.32
N PRO A 153 -17.02 -4.39 7.88
CA PRO A 153 -17.44 -5.52 8.72
C PRO A 153 -16.30 -6.40 9.26
N HIS A 154 -15.13 -6.32 8.68
CA HIS A 154 -13.94 -7.10 9.05
C HIS A 154 -12.84 -6.27 9.69
N PHE A 155 -13.09 -4.98 9.93
CA PHE A 155 -12.12 -4.11 10.58
C PHE A 155 -12.04 -4.40 12.08
N ASP A 156 -10.84 -4.60 12.60
CA ASP A 156 -10.56 -4.85 14.01
C ASP A 156 -9.91 -3.60 14.63
N ASP A 157 -10.70 -2.86 15.41
CA ASP A 157 -10.25 -1.64 16.10
C ASP A 157 -9.12 -1.92 17.10
N THR A 158 -9.10 -3.11 17.70
CA THR A 158 -8.09 -3.47 18.71
C THR A 158 -6.73 -3.69 18.06
N GLN A 159 -6.69 -4.30 16.88
CA GLN A 159 -5.47 -4.43 16.10
C GLN A 159 -5.08 -3.10 15.42
N ALA A 160 -6.06 -2.27 15.05
CA ALA A 160 -5.80 -0.96 14.49
C ALA A 160 -5.07 -0.03 15.49
N ALA A 161 -5.36 -0.16 16.78
CA ALA A 161 -4.67 0.59 17.84
C ALA A 161 -3.17 0.27 17.97
N PHE A 162 -2.70 -0.84 17.39
CA PHE A 162 -1.28 -1.18 17.32
C PHE A 162 -0.48 -0.25 16.40
N PHE A 163 -1.16 0.39 15.45
CA PHE A 163 -0.56 1.40 14.57
C PHE A 163 -0.79 2.78 15.15
N GLU A 164 0.21 3.66 15.02
CA GLU A 164 0.07 5.06 15.45
C GLU A 164 -1.17 5.72 14.83
N GLY A 165 -1.81 6.61 15.58
CA GLY A 165 -3.01 7.32 15.13
C GLY A 165 -2.82 7.95 13.75
N GLY A 166 -3.82 7.78 12.87
CA GLY A 166 -3.78 8.26 11.49
C GLY A 166 -3.25 7.26 10.47
N TYR A 167 -2.93 6.02 10.84
CA TYR A 167 -2.57 4.98 9.87
C TYR A 167 -3.74 4.64 8.94
N TYR A 168 -4.96 4.57 9.48
CA TYR A 168 -6.17 4.31 8.70
C TYR A 168 -6.95 5.59 8.44
N ALA A 169 -7.39 5.77 7.19
CA ALA A 169 -8.48 6.63 6.79
C ALA A 169 -9.71 5.78 6.47
N ARG A 170 -10.86 6.42 6.31
CA ARG A 170 -12.12 5.75 5.98
C ARG A 170 -12.69 6.29 4.68
N ALA A 171 -13.27 5.40 3.88
CA ALA A 171 -14.15 5.74 2.78
C ALA A 171 -15.55 5.20 3.10
N ARG A 172 -16.58 6.02 2.90
CA ARG A 172 -17.98 5.64 3.11
C ARG A 172 -18.77 5.78 1.82
N ARG A 173 -19.78 4.91 1.68
CA ARG A 173 -20.75 5.01 0.60
C ARG A 173 -21.59 6.29 0.79
N ALA A 174 -21.73 7.04 -0.29
CA ALA A 174 -22.53 8.26 -0.39
C ALA A 174 -23.56 8.09 -1.51
N ALA A 175 -24.45 9.06 -1.67
CA ALA A 175 -25.53 8.99 -2.68
C ALA A 175 -24.98 8.88 -4.13
N ASP A 176 -23.84 9.47 -4.39
CA ASP A 176 -23.18 9.55 -5.70
C ASP A 176 -21.89 8.71 -5.81
N GLY A 177 -21.70 7.75 -4.90
CA GLY A 177 -20.55 6.86 -4.92
C GLY A 177 -19.86 6.70 -3.56
N TRP A 178 -18.53 6.81 -3.51
CA TRP A 178 -17.74 6.68 -2.29
C TRP A 178 -17.00 8.00 -1.99
N ALA A 179 -16.95 8.38 -0.73
CA ALA A 179 -16.27 9.58 -0.26
C ALA A 179 -15.28 9.26 0.86
N VAL A 180 -14.12 9.89 0.86
CA VAL A 180 -13.16 9.81 1.99
C VAL A 180 -13.70 10.62 3.16
N VAL A 181 -13.77 9.97 4.33
CA VAL A 181 -14.11 10.60 5.60
C VAL A 181 -12.80 10.93 6.31
N LEU A 182 -12.53 12.21 6.46
CA LEU A 182 -11.38 12.67 7.22
C LEU A 182 -11.72 12.70 8.71
N PRO A 183 -10.78 12.39 9.62
CA PRO A 183 -10.96 12.66 11.04
C PRO A 183 -11.31 14.13 11.27
N GLU A 184 -12.09 14.41 12.32
CA GLU A 184 -12.44 15.79 12.70
C GLU A 184 -11.16 16.64 12.85
N GLY A 185 -11.15 17.81 12.20
CA GLY A 185 -9.99 18.71 12.17
C GLY A 185 -8.99 18.48 11.04
N HIS A 186 -9.13 17.42 10.25
CA HIS A 186 -8.35 17.22 9.03
C HIS A 186 -9.14 17.68 7.81
N THR A 187 -8.73 18.78 7.21
CA THR A 187 -9.24 19.23 5.91
C THR A 187 -8.35 18.65 4.81
N LEU A 188 -8.89 17.78 3.95
CA LEU A 188 -8.32 17.66 2.61
C LEU A 188 -8.33 19.07 2.03
N LEU A 189 -7.15 19.55 1.69
CA LEU A 189 -7.04 20.82 1.03
C LEU A 189 -7.98 20.77 -0.18
N ARG A 190 -9.09 21.48 -0.08
CA ARG A 190 -10.09 21.58 -1.14
C ARG A 190 -9.35 22.03 -2.38
N GLY A 191 -9.26 21.16 -3.40
CA GLY A 191 -8.92 21.61 -4.73
C GLY A 191 -9.92 22.70 -5.07
N ASN A 192 -9.42 23.88 -5.47
CA ASN A 192 -10.25 24.90 -6.07
C ASN A 192 -11.09 24.22 -7.16
N GLN A 193 -12.39 24.17 -6.97
CA GLN A 193 -13.30 24.04 -8.08
C GLN A 193 -13.19 25.38 -8.82
N ALA A 194 -12.29 25.44 -9.79
CA ALA A 194 -12.35 26.47 -10.81
C ALA A 194 -13.58 26.17 -11.66
N GLY A 195 -14.51 27.11 -11.70
CA GLY A 195 -15.70 27.10 -12.52
C GLY A 195 -15.42 27.11 -14.03
#